data_109ce9024711fbf185cfbc3e3f24823b
#
_entry.id   109ce9024711fbf185cfbc3e3f24823b
#
_cell.length_a   1.000
_cell.length_b   1.000
_cell.length_c   1.000
_cell.angle_alpha   90.00
_cell.angle_beta   90.00
_cell.angle_gamma   90.00
#
_symmetry.space_group_name_H-M   'P 1'
#
loop_
_entity.id
_entity.type
_entity.pdbx_description
1 polymer ?
#
loop_
_entity_poly.entity_id
_entity_poly.type
_entity_poly.pdbx_seq_one_letter_code
_entity_poly.pdbx_strand_id
1 'polypeptide(L)'
;MTYQTIEVRKLTPVIGAEIYGVDLSKPLGNQQFQEIHDAWMENLVIFFRDQQLTVDQHLDFGRRFGKLHLHPAAHQPEKNPEILIIKADEKSKHVAGEEWHSDVSCDAEPPMGSLLHLTEVPPDGGGDTMFANMYRAYETLSEPIRKMISGMKAVHDGKHVYERPGYREGAMYPRSEHPMVRTHPVTGRQALFVNRGFTTRIVGLSRNESAAILEMLYRHIEMPELCVRFKWQPNSMACWDNRCAQHHALFDYFPHRRYGHRVTVAGDKPYYRQAA
;
A
#
# COMPACT_ATOMS: atom_id res chain seq x y z
N MET A 1 8.37 -14.68 -16.15
CA MET A 1 9.77 -15.04 -15.74
C MET A 1 9.76 -16.45 -15.18
N THR A 2 10.87 -17.18 -15.28
CA THR A 2 11.03 -18.49 -14.64
C THR A 2 11.83 -18.27 -13.36
N TYR A 3 11.26 -18.57 -12.20
CA TYR A 3 11.92 -18.49 -10.90
C TYR A 3 12.59 -19.83 -10.57
N GLN A 4 13.73 -19.81 -9.90
CA GLN A 4 14.51 -21.01 -9.58
C GLN A 4 14.47 -21.37 -8.09
N THR A 5 14.30 -20.38 -7.22
CA THR A 5 14.37 -20.53 -5.76
C THR A 5 13.05 -20.30 -5.07
N ILE A 6 12.04 -19.82 -5.81
CA ILE A 6 10.68 -19.57 -5.29
C ILE A 6 9.65 -20.12 -6.27
N GLU A 7 8.44 -20.38 -5.78
CA GLU A 7 7.27 -20.63 -6.60
C GLU A 7 6.31 -19.46 -6.47
N VAL A 8 5.80 -18.94 -7.60
CA VAL A 8 4.89 -17.79 -7.67
C VAL A 8 3.54 -18.25 -8.20
N ARG A 9 2.49 -18.11 -7.39
CA ARG A 9 1.10 -18.45 -7.75
C ARG A 9 0.26 -17.19 -7.78
N LYS A 10 -0.15 -16.75 -8.97
CA LYS A 10 -1.01 -15.57 -9.14
C LYS A 10 -2.39 -15.83 -8.51
N LEU A 11 -2.90 -14.86 -7.76
CA LEU A 11 -4.25 -14.88 -7.20
C LEU A 11 -5.29 -14.41 -8.22
N THR A 12 -4.93 -13.40 -9.02
CA THR A 12 -5.74 -12.88 -10.13
C THR A 12 -4.85 -12.61 -11.35
N PRO A 13 -5.44 -12.45 -12.55
CA PRO A 13 -4.65 -12.07 -13.73
C PRO A 13 -4.01 -10.69 -13.65
N VAL A 14 -4.52 -9.80 -12.77
CA VAL A 14 -4.18 -8.37 -12.77
C VAL A 14 -3.31 -7.94 -11.60
N ILE A 15 -3.45 -8.58 -10.43
CA ILE A 15 -2.76 -8.19 -9.20
C ILE A 15 -2.73 -9.33 -8.19
N GLY A 16 -1.62 -9.44 -7.47
CA GLY A 16 -1.46 -10.34 -6.33
C GLY A 16 -0.93 -11.72 -6.68
N ALA A 17 0.10 -12.15 -5.95
CA ALA A 17 0.62 -13.51 -6.02
C ALA A 17 1.05 -14.02 -4.64
N GLU A 18 0.83 -15.30 -4.38
CA GLU A 18 1.43 -15.99 -3.23
C GLU A 18 2.81 -16.53 -3.61
N ILE A 19 3.76 -16.37 -2.69
CA ILE A 19 5.14 -16.82 -2.84
C ILE A 19 5.36 -18.03 -1.93
N TYR A 20 5.82 -19.13 -2.51
CA TYR A 20 6.10 -20.38 -1.84
C TYR A 20 7.60 -20.69 -1.91
N GLY A 21 8.07 -21.61 -1.04
CA GLY A 21 9.48 -22.01 -0.97
C GLY A 21 10.37 -21.02 -0.21
N VAL A 22 9.78 -20.12 0.58
CA VAL A 22 10.48 -19.07 1.33
C VAL A 22 10.17 -19.19 2.82
N ASP A 23 11.22 -19.11 3.64
CA ASP A 23 11.14 -18.95 5.10
C ASP A 23 11.86 -17.65 5.46
N LEU A 24 11.07 -16.59 5.72
CA LEU A 24 11.58 -15.26 6.02
C LEU A 24 12.23 -15.16 7.42
N SER A 25 12.12 -16.19 8.26
CA SER A 25 12.84 -16.27 9.53
C SER A 25 14.33 -16.59 9.34
N LYS A 26 14.74 -16.98 8.13
CA LYS A 26 16.10 -17.34 7.77
C LYS A 26 16.75 -16.30 6.86
N PRO A 27 18.07 -16.19 6.85
CA PRO A 27 18.78 -15.33 5.90
C PRO A 27 18.47 -15.76 4.46
N LEU A 28 17.99 -14.83 3.63
CA LEU A 28 17.73 -15.05 2.21
C LEU A 28 19.03 -14.88 1.40
N GLY A 29 19.32 -15.82 0.53
CA GLY A 29 20.36 -15.66 -0.49
C GLY A 29 20.02 -14.52 -1.47
N ASN A 30 21.05 -13.97 -2.12
CA ASN A 30 20.83 -12.83 -3.04
C ASN A 30 19.95 -13.19 -4.22
N GLN A 31 20.07 -14.39 -4.79
CA GLN A 31 19.22 -14.85 -5.88
C GLN A 31 17.76 -14.95 -5.43
N GLN A 32 17.48 -15.60 -4.29
CA GLN A 32 16.12 -15.74 -3.78
C GLN A 32 15.49 -14.37 -3.48
N PHE A 33 16.26 -13.46 -2.88
CA PHE A 33 15.78 -12.10 -2.64
C PHE A 33 15.48 -11.36 -3.95
N GLN A 34 16.34 -11.48 -4.97
CA GLN A 34 16.11 -10.87 -6.27
C GLN A 34 14.83 -11.42 -6.94
N GLU A 35 14.62 -12.73 -6.88
CA GLU A 35 13.40 -13.36 -7.41
C GLU A 35 12.13 -12.89 -6.66
N ILE A 36 12.20 -12.72 -5.33
CA ILE A 36 11.12 -12.11 -4.55
C ILE A 36 10.86 -10.67 -4.98
N HIS A 37 11.91 -9.87 -5.17
CA HIS A 37 11.79 -8.50 -5.64
C HIS A 37 11.15 -8.43 -7.04
N ASP A 38 11.58 -9.28 -7.96
CA ASP A 38 11.05 -9.32 -9.33
C ASP A 38 9.58 -9.77 -9.35
N ALA A 39 9.24 -10.77 -8.53
CA ALA A 39 7.85 -11.21 -8.34
C ALA A 39 6.98 -10.08 -7.77
N TRP A 40 7.52 -9.27 -6.85
CA TRP A 40 6.82 -8.11 -6.30
C TRP A 40 6.59 -7.04 -7.36
N MET A 41 7.60 -6.70 -8.16
CA MET A 41 7.48 -5.71 -9.26
C MET A 41 6.49 -6.18 -10.34
N GLU A 42 6.42 -7.48 -10.62
CA GLU A 42 5.48 -8.05 -11.61
C GLU A 42 4.04 -8.05 -11.08
N ASN A 43 3.82 -8.38 -9.80
CA ASN A 43 2.49 -8.65 -9.26
C ASN A 43 1.94 -7.53 -8.34
N LEU A 44 2.70 -6.46 -8.06
CA LEU A 44 2.36 -5.28 -7.25
C LEU A 44 2.15 -5.57 -5.77
N VAL A 45 1.58 -6.70 -5.44
CA VAL A 45 1.48 -7.22 -4.08
C VAL A 45 1.80 -8.71 -4.06
N ILE A 46 2.63 -9.11 -3.11
CA ILE A 46 3.00 -10.51 -2.88
C ILE A 46 2.67 -10.92 -1.45
N PHE A 47 2.35 -12.20 -1.29
CA PHE A 47 1.90 -12.76 -0.02
C PHE A 47 2.73 -13.98 0.34
N PHE A 48 3.00 -14.12 1.63
CA PHE A 48 3.67 -15.28 2.20
C PHE A 48 2.77 -15.88 3.28
N ARG A 49 2.65 -17.19 3.32
CA ARG A 49 1.94 -17.94 4.36
C ARG A 49 2.93 -18.51 5.38
N ASP A 50 2.44 -18.79 6.58
CA ASP A 50 3.15 -19.54 7.63
C ASP A 50 4.52 -18.95 8.05
N GLN A 51 4.63 -17.63 8.04
CA GLN A 51 5.85 -16.91 8.39
C GLN A 51 5.90 -16.60 9.90
N GLN A 52 6.61 -17.41 10.68
CA GLN A 52 6.80 -17.17 12.11
C GLN A 52 8.02 -16.26 12.33
N LEU A 53 7.80 -14.96 12.38
CA LEU A 53 8.86 -13.95 12.46
C LEU A 53 8.92 -13.28 13.81
N THR A 54 10.14 -13.06 14.31
CA THR A 54 10.40 -12.04 15.32
C THR A 54 10.30 -10.64 14.70
N VAL A 55 10.16 -9.61 15.55
CA VAL A 55 10.19 -8.21 15.11
C VAL A 55 11.48 -7.88 14.38
N ASP A 56 12.63 -8.35 14.89
CA ASP A 56 13.95 -8.09 14.28
C ASP A 56 14.06 -8.73 12.88
N GLN A 57 13.59 -9.98 12.70
CA GLN A 57 13.54 -10.63 11.39
C GLN A 57 12.66 -9.90 10.39
N HIS A 58 11.50 -9.36 10.85
CA HIS A 58 10.63 -8.54 10.01
C HIS A 58 11.31 -7.24 9.58
N LEU A 59 11.99 -6.56 10.51
CA LEU A 59 12.78 -5.35 10.22
C LEU A 59 13.92 -5.65 9.23
N ASP A 60 14.65 -6.75 9.44
CA ASP A 60 15.78 -7.14 8.59
C ASP A 60 15.31 -7.48 7.17
N PHE A 61 14.17 -8.13 7.01
CA PHE A 61 13.58 -8.35 5.70
C PHE A 61 13.21 -7.03 5.03
N GLY A 62 12.57 -6.10 5.75
CA GLY A 62 12.28 -4.77 5.23
C GLY A 62 13.50 -3.98 4.79
N ARG A 63 14.59 -4.04 5.56
CA ARG A 63 15.88 -3.37 5.26
C ARG A 63 16.55 -3.86 3.97
N ARG A 64 16.24 -5.08 3.52
CA ARG A 64 16.72 -5.58 2.22
C ARG A 64 16.22 -4.76 1.04
N PHE A 65 15.06 -4.10 1.16
CA PHE A 65 14.47 -3.25 0.11
C PHE A 65 14.93 -1.79 0.20
N GLY A 66 15.49 -1.37 1.34
CA GLY A 66 16.00 -0.01 1.53
C GLY A 66 15.89 0.50 2.98
N LYS A 67 16.09 1.81 3.13
CA LYS A 67 15.90 2.48 4.43
C LYS A 67 14.44 2.36 4.87
N LEU A 68 14.24 2.08 6.17
CA LEU A 68 12.90 2.03 6.71
C LEU A 68 12.34 3.44 6.95
N HIS A 69 11.06 3.60 6.70
CA HIS A 69 10.32 4.84 6.85
C HIS A 69 9.74 4.94 8.27
N LEU A 70 9.78 6.14 8.87
CA LEU A 70 9.13 6.44 10.13
C LEU A 70 7.79 7.11 9.86
N HIS A 71 6.71 6.53 10.39
CA HIS A 71 5.37 7.07 10.16
C HIS A 71 5.20 8.45 10.83
N PRO A 72 4.77 9.51 10.09
CA PRO A 72 4.78 10.88 10.62
C PRO A 72 3.82 11.12 11.79
N ALA A 73 2.71 10.39 11.85
CA ALA A 73 1.63 10.67 12.80
C ALA A 73 1.31 9.51 13.77
N ALA A 74 1.81 8.30 13.54
CA ALA A 74 1.53 7.17 14.41
C ALA A 74 2.34 7.21 15.72
N HIS A 75 1.79 6.58 16.76
CA HIS A 75 2.55 6.23 17.95
C HIS A 75 3.51 5.10 17.63
N GLN A 76 4.79 5.30 17.92
CA GLN A 76 5.85 4.35 17.61
C GLN A 76 6.40 3.73 18.90
N PRO A 77 6.72 2.42 18.91
CA PRO A 77 7.41 1.80 20.04
C PRO A 77 8.80 2.42 20.23
N GLU A 78 9.21 2.64 21.48
CA GLU A 78 10.53 3.24 21.78
C GLU A 78 11.70 2.41 21.25
N LYS A 79 11.60 1.09 21.38
CA LYS A 79 12.71 0.17 20.99
C LYS A 79 12.86 0.04 19.47
N ASN A 80 11.74 0.03 18.72
CA ASN A 80 11.73 -0.19 17.27
C ASN A 80 10.77 0.81 16.61
N PRO A 81 11.18 2.07 16.43
CA PRO A 81 10.30 3.14 15.96
C PRO A 81 9.84 2.95 14.51
N GLU A 82 10.50 2.08 13.74
CA GLU A 82 10.11 1.72 12.38
C GLU A 82 8.92 0.76 12.32
N ILE A 83 8.55 0.15 13.46
CA ILE A 83 7.39 -0.73 13.55
C ILE A 83 6.13 0.09 13.78
N LEU A 84 5.14 -0.12 12.93
CA LEU A 84 3.77 0.32 13.18
C LEU A 84 2.95 -0.87 13.70
N ILE A 85 2.40 -0.74 14.91
CA ILE A 85 1.50 -1.75 15.47
C ILE A 85 0.13 -1.60 14.82
N ILE A 86 -0.33 -2.66 14.18
CA ILE A 86 -1.69 -2.75 13.62
C ILE A 86 -2.52 -3.59 14.58
N LYS A 87 -3.48 -2.93 15.24
CA LYS A 87 -4.31 -3.56 16.27
C LYS A 87 -5.77 -3.12 16.16
N ALA A 88 -6.68 -4.07 16.25
CA ALA A 88 -8.08 -3.86 16.57
C ALA A 88 -8.53 -4.86 17.65
N ASP A 89 -9.51 -4.46 18.45
CA ASP A 89 -10.10 -5.27 19.52
C ASP A 89 -11.56 -4.82 19.78
N GLU A 90 -12.17 -5.34 20.86
CA GLU A 90 -13.54 -5.05 21.28
C GLU A 90 -13.80 -3.58 21.65
N LYS A 91 -12.76 -2.73 21.71
CA LYS A 91 -12.88 -1.28 21.98
C LYS A 91 -12.70 -0.44 20.72
N SER A 92 -12.29 -1.07 19.62
CA SER A 92 -12.00 -0.38 18.36
C SER A 92 -13.29 0.03 17.67
N LYS A 93 -13.47 1.33 17.42
CA LYS A 93 -14.58 1.89 16.65
C LYS A 93 -14.22 2.07 15.18
N HIS A 94 -12.93 2.15 14.88
CA HIS A 94 -12.32 2.36 13.56
C HIS A 94 -11.01 1.61 13.49
N VAL A 95 -10.57 1.29 12.29
CA VAL A 95 -9.23 0.73 12.04
C VAL A 95 -8.46 1.61 11.07
N ALA A 96 -7.14 1.57 11.16
CA ALA A 96 -6.30 2.25 10.18
C ALA A 96 -6.50 1.62 8.80
N GLY A 97 -6.72 2.46 7.78
CA GLY A 97 -6.83 1.99 6.40
C GLY A 97 -8.24 1.60 5.94
N GLU A 98 -9.30 2.04 6.64
CA GLU A 98 -10.70 1.85 6.22
C GLU A 98 -11.07 2.53 4.88
N GLU A 99 -10.26 3.46 4.41
CA GLU A 99 -10.44 4.13 3.11
C GLU A 99 -9.41 3.60 2.11
N TRP A 100 -9.78 3.55 0.83
CA TRP A 100 -8.82 3.24 -0.23
C TRP A 100 -7.67 4.25 -0.24
N HIS A 101 -6.43 3.77 -0.07
CA HIS A 101 -5.26 4.63 0.02
C HIS A 101 -3.98 3.94 -0.44
N SER A 102 -2.98 4.76 -0.74
CA SER A 102 -1.57 4.41 -0.75
C SER A 102 -0.94 4.99 0.52
N ASP A 103 -0.15 4.20 1.24
CA ASP A 103 0.40 4.60 2.54
C ASP A 103 1.14 5.92 2.47
N VAL A 104 0.80 6.81 3.41
CA VAL A 104 1.48 8.10 3.64
C VAL A 104 1.68 8.90 2.36
N SER A 105 0.76 8.80 1.40
CA SER A 105 0.89 9.51 0.12
C SER A 105 0.87 11.05 0.26
N CYS A 106 0.66 11.56 1.46
CA CYS A 106 0.79 12.98 1.80
C CYS A 106 2.25 13.45 2.01
N ASP A 107 3.22 12.54 2.20
CA ASP A 107 4.65 12.90 2.30
C ASP A 107 5.19 13.41 0.96
N ALA A 108 6.24 14.23 1.03
CA ALA A 108 6.96 14.70 -0.15
C ALA A 108 7.64 13.55 -0.91
N GLU A 109 8.10 12.55 -0.17
CA GLU A 109 8.67 11.29 -0.65
C GLU A 109 7.90 10.12 -0.02
N PRO A 110 6.72 9.75 -0.56
CA PRO A 110 5.92 8.68 -0.01
C PRO A 110 6.67 7.35 0.00
N PRO A 111 6.40 6.48 0.99
CA PRO A 111 7.07 5.18 1.07
C PRO A 111 6.85 4.34 -0.19
N MET A 112 7.91 3.63 -0.60
CA MET A 112 7.84 2.77 -1.78
C MET A 112 6.97 1.53 -1.56
N GLY A 113 7.00 0.97 -0.36
CA GLY A 113 6.28 -0.25 -0.08
C GLY A 113 6.10 -0.51 1.39
N SER A 114 5.16 -1.37 1.70
CA SER A 114 4.80 -1.76 3.07
C SER A 114 4.75 -3.28 3.20
N LEU A 115 5.21 -3.77 4.34
CA LEU A 115 5.25 -5.18 4.69
C LEU A 115 4.42 -5.36 5.97
N LEU A 116 3.26 -5.99 5.87
CA LEU A 116 2.36 -6.25 7.01
C LEU A 116 2.40 -7.73 7.36
N HIS A 117 2.79 -8.03 8.58
CA HIS A 117 2.75 -9.37 9.15
C HIS A 117 1.67 -9.45 10.22
N LEU A 118 0.66 -10.31 10.04
CA LEU A 118 -0.40 -10.55 11.02
C LEU A 118 -0.17 -11.85 11.77
N THR A 119 -0.12 -11.75 13.09
CA THR A 119 0.01 -12.90 13.99
C THR A 119 -1.33 -13.35 14.56
N GLU A 120 -2.29 -12.42 14.68
CA GLU A 120 -3.66 -12.72 15.12
C GLU A 120 -4.65 -12.22 14.06
N VAL A 121 -5.58 -13.08 13.67
CA VAL A 121 -6.67 -12.77 12.75
C VAL A 121 -8.01 -13.13 13.38
N PRO A 122 -9.11 -12.47 12.98
CA PRO A 122 -10.44 -12.75 13.50
C PRO A 122 -10.86 -14.20 13.25
N PRO A 123 -11.47 -14.88 14.25
CA PRO A 123 -11.89 -16.29 14.12
C PRO A 123 -13.07 -16.49 13.18
N ASP A 124 -13.85 -15.44 12.89
CA ASP A 124 -14.97 -15.46 11.96
C ASP A 124 -14.56 -15.34 10.48
N GLY A 125 -13.25 -15.12 10.24
CA GLY A 125 -12.70 -14.97 8.90
C GLY A 125 -12.86 -13.60 8.29
N GLY A 126 -13.25 -12.58 9.07
CA GLY A 126 -13.25 -11.19 8.68
C GLY A 126 -11.86 -10.55 8.68
N GLY A 127 -11.78 -9.25 8.37
CA GLY A 127 -10.54 -8.46 8.39
C GLY A 127 -9.65 -8.64 7.17
N ASP A 128 -10.22 -9.03 6.02
CA ASP A 128 -9.50 -9.09 4.76
C ASP A 128 -8.95 -7.73 4.36
N THR A 129 -7.99 -7.74 3.45
CA THR A 129 -7.49 -6.52 2.79
C THR A 129 -7.70 -6.61 1.29
N MET A 130 -8.26 -5.55 0.71
CA MET A 130 -8.37 -5.39 -0.73
C MET A 130 -7.18 -4.60 -1.27
N PHE A 131 -6.71 -4.97 -2.47
CA PHE A 131 -5.64 -4.26 -3.18
C PHE A 131 -6.09 -3.97 -4.61
N ALA A 132 -5.77 -2.77 -5.12
CA ALA A 132 -6.11 -2.32 -6.46
C ALA A 132 -4.86 -2.04 -7.30
N ASN A 133 -4.89 -2.44 -8.57
CA ASN A 133 -3.80 -2.24 -9.55
C ASN A 133 -3.89 -0.86 -10.20
N MET A 134 -3.01 0.04 -9.82
CA MET A 134 -3.01 1.43 -10.30
C MET A 134 -2.45 1.59 -11.71
N TYR A 135 -1.66 0.61 -12.21
CA TYR A 135 -1.29 0.56 -13.63
C TYR A 135 -2.54 0.31 -14.48
N ARG A 136 -3.29 -0.75 -14.15
CA ARG A 136 -4.52 -1.09 -14.87
C ARG A 136 -5.58 0.00 -14.72
N ALA A 137 -5.70 0.60 -13.53
CA ALA A 137 -6.58 1.73 -13.32
C ALA A 137 -6.27 2.90 -14.28
N TYR A 138 -5.00 3.19 -14.56
CA TYR A 138 -4.62 4.18 -15.57
C TYR A 138 -4.86 3.69 -17.00
N GLU A 139 -4.41 2.48 -17.33
CA GLU A 139 -4.44 1.90 -18.68
C GLU A 139 -5.88 1.73 -19.23
N THR A 140 -6.85 1.46 -18.36
CA THR A 140 -8.25 1.23 -18.73
C THR A 140 -9.11 2.49 -18.78
N LEU A 141 -8.60 3.65 -18.35
CA LEU A 141 -9.23 4.93 -18.62
C LEU A 141 -9.28 5.21 -20.13
N SER A 142 -10.33 5.87 -20.60
CA SER A 142 -10.40 6.34 -21.98
C SER A 142 -9.24 7.30 -22.31
N GLU A 143 -8.82 7.31 -23.57
CA GLU A 143 -7.72 8.16 -24.01
C GLU A 143 -7.94 9.66 -23.68
N PRO A 144 -9.13 10.26 -23.87
CA PRO A 144 -9.37 11.65 -23.47
C PRO A 144 -9.13 11.91 -21.99
N ILE A 145 -9.57 11.01 -21.11
CA ILE A 145 -9.34 11.13 -19.66
C ILE A 145 -7.86 11.01 -19.34
N ARG A 146 -7.16 10.02 -19.91
CA ARG A 146 -5.70 9.87 -19.72
C ARG A 146 -4.95 11.13 -20.16
N LYS A 147 -5.29 11.69 -21.32
CA LYS A 147 -4.69 12.95 -21.82
C LYS A 147 -4.97 14.11 -20.89
N MET A 148 -6.21 14.24 -20.40
CA MET A 148 -6.61 15.31 -19.49
C MET A 148 -5.79 15.29 -18.19
N ILE A 149 -5.64 14.13 -17.54
CA ILE A 149 -4.99 14.04 -16.23
C ILE A 149 -3.46 13.95 -16.31
N SER A 150 -2.91 13.66 -17.48
CA SER A 150 -1.46 13.58 -17.70
C SER A 150 -0.82 14.95 -17.47
N GLY A 151 0.17 15.00 -16.58
CA GLY A 151 0.83 16.25 -16.19
C GLY A 151 0.08 17.08 -15.14
N MET A 152 -1.18 16.77 -14.83
CA MET A 152 -1.89 17.42 -13.72
C MET A 152 -1.37 16.93 -12.38
N LYS A 153 -1.55 17.76 -11.35
CA LYS A 153 -1.19 17.45 -9.96
C LYS A 153 -2.43 17.43 -9.06
N ALA A 154 -2.36 16.64 -8.02
CA ALA A 154 -3.34 16.62 -6.95
C ALA A 154 -2.68 16.86 -5.60
N VAL A 155 -3.41 17.46 -4.67
CA VAL A 155 -2.99 17.68 -3.29
C VAL A 155 -3.35 16.47 -2.46
N HIS A 156 -2.34 15.90 -1.81
CA HIS A 156 -2.47 14.86 -0.79
C HIS A 156 -2.24 15.49 0.58
N ASP A 157 -3.19 15.33 1.50
CA ASP A 157 -3.20 16.01 2.79
C ASP A 157 -3.37 15.01 3.94
N GLY A 158 -2.34 14.91 4.79
CA GLY A 158 -2.33 14.03 5.95
C GLY A 158 -3.32 14.44 7.03
N LYS A 159 -3.69 15.72 7.12
CA LYS A 159 -4.68 16.21 8.08
C LYS A 159 -6.00 15.47 7.94
N HIS A 160 -6.43 15.21 6.70
CA HIS A 160 -7.67 14.52 6.40
C HIS A 160 -7.77 13.12 7.04
N VAL A 161 -6.64 12.44 7.19
CA VAL A 161 -6.57 11.09 7.77
C VAL A 161 -6.17 11.11 9.25
N TYR A 162 -5.18 11.93 9.61
CA TYR A 162 -4.50 11.84 10.90
C TYR A 162 -5.09 12.75 11.99
N GLU A 163 -6.03 13.64 11.67
CA GLU A 163 -6.78 14.43 12.66
C GLU A 163 -7.92 13.62 13.30
N ARG A 164 -7.69 12.30 13.50
CA ARG A 164 -8.64 11.36 14.08
C ARG A 164 -8.08 10.78 15.39
N PRO A 165 -8.91 10.30 16.32
CA PRO A 165 -8.44 9.58 17.51
C PRO A 165 -7.54 8.39 17.12
N GLY A 166 -6.45 8.19 17.88
CA GLY A 166 -5.48 7.11 17.64
C GLY A 166 -4.18 7.57 16.99
N TYR A 167 -4.10 8.80 16.50
CA TYR A 167 -2.87 9.45 16.06
C TYR A 167 -2.37 10.46 17.09
N ARG A 168 -1.11 10.93 16.94
CA ARG A 168 -0.50 11.88 17.88
C ARG A 168 -1.22 13.22 17.80
N GLU A 169 -1.75 13.69 18.94
CA GLU A 169 -2.35 15.01 19.05
C GLU A 169 -1.31 16.10 18.81
N GLY A 170 -1.69 17.18 18.11
CA GLY A 170 -0.80 18.33 17.81
C GLY A 170 0.32 18.03 16.81
N ALA A 171 0.36 16.85 16.17
CA ALA A 171 1.31 16.57 15.11
C ALA A 171 1.07 17.49 13.91
N MET A 172 2.16 17.99 13.29
CA MET A 172 2.08 18.59 11.96
C MET A 172 1.94 17.47 10.95
N TYR A 173 0.88 17.53 10.14
CA TYR A 173 0.63 16.51 9.13
C TYR A 173 1.23 16.92 7.79
N PRO A 174 1.94 15.99 7.12
CA PRO A 174 2.49 16.27 5.79
C PRO A 174 1.39 16.62 4.80
N ARG A 175 1.73 17.50 3.85
CA ARG A 175 0.86 17.87 2.74
C ARG A 175 1.71 18.13 1.51
N SER A 176 1.43 17.42 0.43
CA SER A 176 2.23 17.48 -0.80
C SER A 176 1.37 17.56 -2.05
N GLU A 177 1.95 18.12 -3.10
CA GLU A 177 1.39 18.07 -4.45
C GLU A 177 2.13 16.99 -5.26
N HIS A 178 1.39 15.99 -5.74
CA HIS A 178 1.91 14.91 -6.55
C HIS A 178 1.29 14.89 -7.93
N PRO A 179 1.99 14.35 -8.95
CA PRO A 179 1.37 14.09 -10.25
C PRO A 179 0.20 13.11 -10.08
N MET A 180 -0.93 13.37 -10.74
CA MET A 180 -2.08 12.44 -10.75
C MET A 180 -1.75 11.10 -11.43
N VAL A 181 -0.77 11.12 -12.33
CA VAL A 181 -0.17 9.95 -12.98
C VAL A 181 1.31 9.96 -12.66
N ARG A 182 1.79 8.96 -11.91
CA ARG A 182 3.22 8.83 -11.62
C ARG A 182 3.87 7.80 -12.53
N THR A 183 5.12 8.01 -12.86
CA THR A 183 5.96 6.99 -13.50
C THR A 183 6.65 6.17 -12.41
N HIS A 184 6.53 4.86 -12.49
CA HIS A 184 7.17 3.97 -11.53
C HIS A 184 8.69 3.91 -11.79
N PRO A 185 9.54 4.13 -10.77
CA PRO A 185 10.98 4.31 -10.98
C PRO A 185 11.71 3.05 -11.46
N VAL A 186 11.18 1.85 -11.16
CA VAL A 186 11.80 0.58 -11.54
C VAL A 186 11.23 0.05 -12.86
N THR A 187 9.90 0.03 -13.01
CA THR A 187 9.25 -0.57 -14.20
C THR A 187 9.05 0.40 -15.34
N GLY A 188 9.15 1.72 -15.11
CA GLY A 188 8.85 2.75 -16.08
C GLY A 188 7.37 2.91 -16.45
N ARG A 189 6.48 2.03 -15.92
CA ARG A 189 5.04 2.07 -16.19
C ARG A 189 4.38 3.27 -15.51
N GLN A 190 3.29 3.73 -16.09
CA GLN A 190 2.47 4.81 -15.54
C GLN A 190 1.36 4.23 -14.66
N ALA A 191 1.20 4.79 -13.47
CA ALA A 191 0.19 4.42 -12.50
C ALA A 191 -0.66 5.65 -12.12
N LEU A 192 -1.96 5.46 -12.00
CA LEU A 192 -2.84 6.48 -11.41
C LEU A 192 -2.46 6.69 -9.94
N PHE A 193 -2.22 7.95 -9.54
CA PHE A 193 -1.72 8.28 -8.21
C PHE A 193 -2.62 9.30 -7.50
N VAL A 194 -3.88 8.95 -7.36
CA VAL A 194 -4.88 9.64 -6.54
C VAL A 194 -5.60 8.60 -5.70
N ASN A 195 -5.97 8.93 -4.46
CA ASN A 195 -6.66 8.01 -3.56
C ASN A 195 -7.67 8.75 -2.66
N ARG A 196 -8.70 8.03 -2.23
CA ARG A 196 -9.78 8.56 -1.41
C ARG A 196 -9.29 9.01 -0.02
N GLY A 197 -8.32 8.31 0.55
CA GLY A 197 -7.80 8.59 1.88
C GLY A 197 -7.09 9.94 2.01
N PHE A 198 -6.21 10.29 1.06
CA PHE A 198 -5.35 11.47 1.19
C PHE A 198 -5.59 12.55 0.14
N THR A 199 -6.13 12.22 -1.04
CA THR A 199 -6.26 13.22 -2.12
C THR A 199 -7.46 14.11 -1.89
N THR A 200 -7.21 15.42 -1.76
CA THR A 200 -8.25 16.39 -1.38
C THR A 200 -8.72 17.26 -2.55
N ARG A 201 -7.87 17.55 -3.53
CA ARG A 201 -8.23 18.35 -4.71
C ARG A 201 -7.22 18.21 -5.84
N ILE A 202 -7.67 18.51 -7.05
CA ILE A 202 -6.82 18.66 -8.24
C ILE A 202 -6.36 20.12 -8.32
N VAL A 203 -5.07 20.33 -8.55
CA VAL A 203 -4.48 21.68 -8.66
C VAL A 203 -4.95 22.36 -9.96
N GLY A 204 -5.35 23.62 -9.87
CA GLY A 204 -5.77 24.41 -11.02
C GLY A 204 -7.25 24.28 -11.41
N LEU A 205 -8.01 23.35 -10.80
CA LEU A 205 -9.44 23.20 -11.05
C LEU A 205 -10.28 23.84 -9.94
N SER A 206 -11.50 24.24 -10.29
CA SER A 206 -12.51 24.65 -9.31
C SER A 206 -12.87 23.47 -8.38
N ARG A 207 -13.45 23.78 -7.22
CA ARG A 207 -13.87 22.76 -6.24
C ARG A 207 -14.80 21.71 -6.84
N ASN A 208 -15.78 22.15 -7.63
CA ASN A 208 -16.79 21.26 -8.21
C ASN A 208 -16.20 20.36 -9.30
N GLU A 209 -15.38 20.91 -10.19
CA GLU A 209 -14.68 20.14 -11.23
C GLU A 209 -13.76 19.08 -10.60
N SER A 210 -12.94 19.52 -9.64
CA SER A 210 -12.02 18.62 -8.92
C SER A 210 -12.78 17.48 -8.23
N ALA A 211 -13.87 17.78 -7.51
CA ALA A 211 -14.65 16.76 -6.81
C ALA A 211 -15.27 15.75 -7.79
N ALA A 212 -15.83 16.22 -8.91
CA ALA A 212 -16.45 15.35 -9.91
C ALA A 212 -15.44 14.40 -10.58
N ILE A 213 -14.27 14.93 -10.95
CA ILE A 213 -13.20 14.14 -11.58
C ILE A 213 -12.62 13.14 -10.59
N LEU A 214 -12.31 13.54 -9.37
CA LEU A 214 -11.78 12.65 -8.34
C LEU A 214 -12.75 11.52 -8.02
N GLU A 215 -14.03 11.82 -7.85
CA GLU A 215 -15.03 10.79 -7.57
C GLU A 215 -15.18 9.78 -8.72
N MET A 216 -15.12 10.24 -9.97
CA MET A 216 -15.10 9.35 -11.13
C MET A 216 -13.87 8.42 -11.10
N LEU A 217 -12.69 8.97 -10.81
CA LEU A 217 -11.46 8.19 -10.72
C LEU A 217 -11.48 7.20 -9.56
N TYR A 218 -12.00 7.58 -8.39
CA TYR A 218 -12.13 6.67 -7.24
C TYR A 218 -13.02 5.48 -7.55
N ARG A 219 -14.22 5.70 -8.12
CA ARG A 219 -15.11 4.61 -8.54
C ARG A 219 -14.46 3.69 -9.57
N HIS A 220 -13.65 4.27 -10.47
CA HIS A 220 -12.92 3.47 -11.45
C HIS A 220 -11.84 2.59 -10.80
N ILE A 221 -11.09 3.11 -9.81
CA ILE A 221 -10.09 2.34 -9.04
C ILE A 221 -10.74 1.18 -8.28
N GLU A 222 -11.92 1.39 -7.73
CA GLU A 222 -12.66 0.46 -6.87
C GLU A 222 -13.37 -0.66 -7.66
N MET A 223 -13.25 -0.70 -8.98
CA MET A 223 -13.86 -1.75 -9.81
C MET A 223 -13.27 -3.14 -9.47
N PRO A 224 -14.11 -4.16 -9.25
CA PRO A 224 -13.66 -5.50 -8.88
C PRO A 224 -12.61 -6.10 -9.83
N GLU A 225 -12.69 -5.79 -11.12
CA GLU A 225 -11.78 -6.27 -12.16
C GLU A 225 -10.34 -5.74 -11.99
N LEU A 226 -10.16 -4.69 -11.21
CA LEU A 226 -8.86 -4.09 -10.91
C LEU A 226 -8.30 -4.55 -9.56
N CYS A 227 -9.08 -5.32 -8.79
CA CYS A 227 -8.82 -5.60 -7.39
C CYS A 227 -8.54 -7.07 -7.12
N VAL A 228 -7.85 -7.33 -6.02
CA VAL A 228 -7.80 -8.63 -5.34
C VAL A 228 -8.21 -8.45 -3.89
N ARG A 229 -8.97 -9.41 -3.35
CA ARG A 229 -9.28 -9.51 -1.93
C ARG A 229 -8.43 -10.62 -1.32
N PHE A 230 -7.58 -10.27 -0.36
CA PHE A 230 -6.70 -11.21 0.32
C PHE A 230 -7.28 -11.61 1.68
N LYS A 231 -7.51 -12.91 1.85
CA LYS A 231 -7.95 -13.50 3.10
C LYS A 231 -6.75 -13.83 3.96
N TRP A 232 -6.68 -13.21 5.14
CA TRP A 232 -5.60 -13.42 6.09
C TRP A 232 -5.70 -14.76 6.80
N GLN A 233 -4.54 -15.32 7.12
CA GLN A 233 -4.35 -16.42 8.06
C GLN A 233 -3.30 -15.98 9.09
N PRO A 234 -3.28 -16.57 10.30
CA PRO A 234 -2.21 -16.28 11.26
C PRO A 234 -0.83 -16.50 10.63
N ASN A 235 0.12 -15.61 10.94
CA ASN A 235 1.47 -15.62 10.37
C ASN A 235 1.55 -15.43 8.84
N SER A 236 0.51 -14.84 8.23
CA SER A 236 0.64 -14.36 6.85
C SER A 236 1.35 -13.01 6.79
N MET A 237 2.13 -12.80 5.74
CA MET A 237 2.72 -11.51 5.40
C MET A 237 2.23 -11.06 4.02
N ALA A 238 1.91 -9.77 3.89
CA ALA A 238 1.66 -9.10 2.62
C ALA A 238 2.70 -8.01 2.40
N CYS A 239 3.28 -7.95 1.20
CA CYS A 239 4.17 -6.87 0.77
C CYS A 239 3.56 -6.19 -0.45
N TRP A 240 3.23 -4.90 -0.35
CA TRP A 240 2.64 -4.15 -1.46
C TRP A 240 3.45 -2.93 -1.83
N ASP A 241 3.49 -2.64 -3.14
CA ASP A 241 4.18 -1.50 -3.70
C ASP A 241 3.25 -0.28 -3.72
N ASN A 242 3.47 0.65 -2.80
CA ASN A 242 2.68 1.88 -2.67
C ASN A 242 2.76 2.80 -3.90
N ARG A 243 3.73 2.56 -4.78
CA ARG A 243 3.93 3.37 -5.99
C ARG A 243 2.93 3.00 -7.09
N CYS A 244 2.35 1.80 -7.01
CA CYS A 244 1.46 1.29 -8.06
C CYS A 244 0.31 0.42 -7.54
N ALA A 245 0.14 0.29 -6.23
CA ALA A 245 -1.01 -0.35 -5.60
C ALA A 245 -1.67 0.58 -4.56
N GLN A 246 -2.98 0.47 -4.42
CA GLN A 246 -3.74 0.97 -3.29
C GLN A 246 -4.31 -0.18 -2.51
N HIS A 247 -4.66 0.07 -1.25
CA HIS A 247 -5.29 -0.93 -0.42
C HIS A 247 -6.40 -0.35 0.46
N HIS A 248 -7.26 -1.25 0.95
CA HIS A 248 -8.40 -0.96 1.79
C HIS A 248 -8.57 -2.10 2.80
N ALA A 249 -8.48 -1.78 4.10
CA ALA A 249 -8.69 -2.74 5.18
C ALA A 249 -10.18 -2.85 5.48
N LEU A 250 -10.72 -4.07 5.41
CA LEU A 250 -12.12 -4.32 5.77
C LEU A 250 -12.26 -4.39 7.30
N PHE A 251 -13.24 -3.66 7.84
CA PHE A 251 -13.58 -3.70 9.28
C PHE A 251 -14.94 -4.37 9.48
N ASP A 252 -15.00 -5.64 9.14
CA ASP A 252 -16.19 -6.51 9.18
C ASP A 252 -16.10 -7.60 10.27
N TYR A 253 -15.22 -7.43 11.25
CA TYR A 253 -14.88 -8.44 12.26
C TYR A 253 -15.08 -7.98 13.72
N PHE A 254 -15.67 -6.83 13.96
CA PHE A 254 -15.97 -6.40 15.34
C PHE A 254 -16.87 -7.43 16.05
N PRO A 255 -16.58 -7.81 17.29
CA PRO A 255 -15.59 -7.26 18.23
C PRO A 255 -14.26 -8.04 18.30
N HIS A 256 -13.96 -8.86 17.31
CA HIS A 256 -12.81 -9.76 17.35
C HIS A 256 -11.47 -9.02 17.23
N ARG A 257 -10.44 -9.66 17.80
CA ARG A 257 -9.08 -9.13 17.79
C ARG A 257 -8.39 -9.43 16.45
N ARG A 258 -7.64 -8.44 15.97
CA ARG A 258 -6.71 -8.52 14.85
C ARG A 258 -5.42 -7.81 15.24
N TYR A 259 -4.26 -8.48 15.09
CA TYR A 259 -3.00 -7.92 15.56
C TYR A 259 -1.84 -8.30 14.65
N GLY A 260 -0.93 -7.37 14.46
CA GLY A 260 0.32 -7.57 13.77
C GLY A 260 1.19 -6.32 13.70
N HIS A 261 2.24 -6.41 12.91
CA HIS A 261 3.23 -5.35 12.75
C HIS A 261 3.39 -5.00 11.28
N ARG A 262 3.52 -3.71 10.99
CA ARG A 262 3.87 -3.21 9.66
C ARG A 262 5.24 -2.55 9.69
N VAL A 263 6.07 -2.89 8.73
CA VAL A 263 7.30 -2.22 8.36
C VAL A 263 7.06 -1.50 7.04
N THR A 264 7.58 -0.29 6.89
CA THR A 264 7.41 0.52 5.69
C THR A 264 8.77 0.95 5.17
N VAL A 265 9.01 0.82 3.88
CA VAL A 265 10.29 1.15 3.23
C VAL A 265 10.19 2.55 2.63
N ALA A 266 11.19 3.41 2.88
CA ALA A 266 11.26 4.75 2.33
C ALA A 266 11.24 4.72 0.80
N GLY A 267 10.63 5.73 0.21
CA GLY A 267 10.41 5.80 -1.23
C GLY A 267 11.09 6.99 -1.89
N ASP A 268 10.53 7.41 -2.98
CA ASP A 268 11.02 8.47 -3.85
C ASP A 268 9.97 9.56 -4.07
N LYS A 269 10.42 10.74 -4.49
CA LYS A 269 9.53 11.82 -4.89
C LYS A 269 8.78 11.42 -6.16
N PRO A 270 7.43 11.36 -6.14
CA PRO A 270 6.63 11.00 -7.31
C PRO A 270 6.89 11.96 -8.49
N TYR A 271 7.09 11.39 -9.66
CA TYR A 271 7.28 12.15 -10.89
C TYR A 271 6.45 11.58 -12.04
N TYR A 272 6.16 12.40 -13.02
CA TYR A 272 5.55 12.02 -14.29
C TYR A 272 6.57 12.18 -15.42
N ARG A 273 6.74 11.13 -16.22
CA ARG A 273 7.46 11.18 -17.48
C ARG A 273 6.50 10.73 -18.58
N GLN A 274 6.32 11.56 -19.59
CA GLN A 274 5.53 11.18 -20.75
C GLN A 274 6.16 9.93 -21.40
N ALA A 275 5.31 8.95 -21.75
CA ALA A 275 5.77 7.82 -22.53
C ALA A 275 6.25 8.31 -23.91
N ALA A 276 7.39 7.79 -24.36
CA ALA A 276 7.96 8.13 -25.66
C ALA A 276 7.09 7.62 -26.80
#